data_eec0a67233330f18f5725a5d616561c4
#
_entry.id   eec0a67233330f18f5725a5d616561c4
#
_cell.length_a   1.000
_cell.length_b   1.000
_cell.length_c   1.000
_cell.angle_alpha   90.00
_cell.angle_beta   90.00
_cell.angle_gamma   90.00
#
_symmetry.space_group_name_H-M   'P 1'
#
loop_
_entity.id
_entity.type
_entity.pdbx_description
1 polymer ?
#
loop_
_entity_poly.entity_id
_entity_poly.type
_entity_poly.pdbx_seq_one_letter_code
_entity_poly.pdbx_strand_id
1 'polypeptide(L)'
;MKTIRLTSVFIILIISFLGLNLNAQNKAPEPKSGFSLTKKIIQNHLNYPKDALEQKKGGKITVFYDVDDAGNATNYRVENAFDEQCAEEAIRLVKMIEWNPAIKNGKPAAYNDYYTVEFSPKSYKKAEEKTPRPMLPQQEHPAQKSNKVFNNKELHQSPMPYFENKNMSMATYLRLNLQFPDQAKQFEIQGTVKLSFIVETDGRASNILVENSVGGGCDNEAIRLVQNLLWTPGVKNDSLVRTRMTQDITFQIGERNYYDGNSY
;
A
#
# COMPACT_ATOMS: atom_id res chain seq x y z
N MET A 1 -33.98 -18.94 -79.29
CA MET A 1 -34.39 -18.71 -77.88
C MET A 1 -33.40 -19.50 -77.01
N LYS A 2 -32.47 -18.78 -76.35
CA LYS A 2 -31.45 -19.40 -75.49
C LYS A 2 -31.88 -19.21 -74.04
N THR A 3 -32.15 -20.33 -73.36
CA THR A 3 -32.45 -20.37 -71.92
C THR A 3 -31.17 -20.29 -71.13
N ILE A 4 -31.06 -19.23 -70.31
CA ILE A 4 -29.93 -19.01 -69.37
C ILE A 4 -30.29 -19.76 -68.06
N ARG A 5 -29.50 -20.78 -67.72
CA ARG A 5 -29.59 -21.48 -66.45
C ARG A 5 -28.81 -20.66 -65.38
N LEU A 6 -29.55 -20.22 -64.39
CA LEU A 6 -29.00 -19.57 -63.17
C LEU A 6 -28.44 -20.67 -62.25
N THR A 7 -27.17 -20.78 -62.13
CA THR A 7 -26.51 -21.65 -61.14
C THR A 7 -26.32 -20.84 -59.83
N SER A 8 -27.10 -21.21 -58.81
CA SER A 8 -26.96 -20.66 -57.48
C SER A 8 -25.63 -21.13 -56.86
N VAL A 9 -24.71 -20.22 -56.68
CA VAL A 9 -23.50 -20.46 -55.91
C VAL A 9 -23.79 -20.24 -54.43
N PHE A 10 -23.92 -21.33 -53.68
CA PHE A 10 -23.94 -21.32 -52.22
C PHE A 10 -22.52 -20.97 -51.72
N ILE A 11 -22.31 -19.74 -51.29
CA ILE A 11 -21.13 -19.35 -50.57
C ILE A 11 -21.35 -19.80 -49.12
N ILE A 12 -20.76 -20.93 -48.76
CA ILE A 12 -20.65 -21.39 -47.36
C ILE A 12 -19.58 -20.48 -46.70
N LEU A 13 -20.04 -19.52 -45.90
CA LEU A 13 -19.19 -18.70 -45.05
C LEU A 13 -18.73 -19.58 -43.87
N ILE A 14 -17.57 -20.21 -44.02
CA ILE A 14 -16.88 -20.87 -42.91
C ILE A 14 -16.35 -19.73 -42.02
N ILE A 15 -17.13 -19.38 -41.01
CA ILE A 15 -16.64 -18.59 -39.88
C ILE A 15 -15.69 -19.51 -39.13
N SER A 16 -14.41 -19.43 -39.49
CA SER A 16 -13.35 -19.97 -38.67
C SER A 16 -13.36 -19.18 -37.33
N PHE A 17 -13.95 -19.79 -36.34
CA PHE A 17 -13.80 -19.41 -34.94
C PHE A 17 -12.30 -19.55 -34.63
N LEU A 18 -11.51 -18.53 -34.95
CA LEU A 18 -10.18 -18.34 -34.38
C LEU A 18 -10.42 -18.19 -32.87
N GLY A 19 -10.31 -19.32 -32.18
CA GLY A 19 -10.18 -19.32 -30.75
C GLY A 19 -9.03 -18.40 -30.40
N LEU A 20 -9.35 -17.19 -29.99
CA LEU A 20 -8.44 -16.35 -29.24
C LEU A 20 -8.07 -17.16 -28.00
N ASN A 21 -7.00 -17.95 -28.12
CA ASN A 21 -6.28 -18.41 -26.96
C ASN A 21 -5.78 -17.13 -26.28
N LEU A 22 -6.62 -16.51 -25.47
CA LEU A 22 -6.19 -15.65 -24.39
C LEU A 22 -5.27 -16.53 -23.58
N ASN A 23 -3.97 -16.46 -23.88
CA ASN A 23 -2.95 -17.03 -23.01
C ASN A 23 -3.23 -16.42 -21.64
N ALA A 24 -3.91 -17.16 -20.80
CA ALA A 24 -4.13 -16.80 -19.42
C ALA A 24 -2.74 -16.63 -18.82
N GLN A 25 -2.32 -15.37 -18.69
CA GLN A 25 -0.96 -15.01 -18.34
C GLN A 25 -0.72 -15.50 -16.92
N ASN A 26 0.19 -16.45 -16.75
CA ASN A 26 0.61 -16.87 -15.42
C ASN A 26 1.29 -15.69 -14.75
N LYS A 27 0.88 -15.37 -13.52
CA LYS A 27 1.36 -14.23 -12.76
C LYS A 27 1.73 -14.68 -11.35
N ALA A 28 2.90 -14.31 -10.87
CA ALA A 28 3.29 -14.49 -9.48
C ALA A 28 2.44 -13.62 -8.54
N PRO A 29 2.42 -13.90 -7.24
CA PRO A 29 1.78 -13.02 -6.27
C PRO A 29 2.37 -11.61 -6.35
N GLU A 30 1.53 -10.61 -6.12
CA GLU A 30 2.01 -9.22 -6.04
C GLU A 30 1.37 -8.49 -4.84
N PRO A 31 2.10 -7.55 -4.22
CA PRO A 31 1.51 -6.72 -3.17
C PRO A 31 0.29 -5.99 -3.71
N LYS A 32 -0.81 -5.93 -2.97
CA LYS A 32 -2.02 -5.18 -3.36
C LYS A 32 -1.74 -3.72 -3.65
N SER A 33 -0.82 -3.10 -2.89
CA SER A 33 -0.36 -1.71 -3.11
C SER A 33 0.61 -1.55 -4.29
N GLY A 34 1.00 -2.65 -4.96
CA GLY A 34 2.07 -2.69 -5.95
C GLY A 34 3.47 -2.61 -5.33
N PHE A 35 4.48 -3.11 -6.05
CA PHE A 35 5.85 -3.26 -5.51
C PHE A 35 6.50 -1.92 -5.14
N SER A 36 6.30 -0.87 -5.93
CA SER A 36 6.93 0.44 -5.69
C SER A 36 6.47 1.08 -4.38
N LEU A 37 5.16 1.11 -4.15
CA LEU A 37 4.60 1.69 -2.92
C LEU A 37 4.90 0.81 -1.71
N THR A 38 4.80 -0.52 -1.85
CA THR A 38 5.16 -1.48 -0.80
C THR A 38 6.61 -1.30 -0.35
N LYS A 39 7.55 -1.12 -1.28
CA LYS A 39 8.95 -0.86 -0.94
C LYS A 39 9.11 0.40 -0.08
N LYS A 40 8.42 1.50 -0.41
CA LYS A 40 8.44 2.73 0.42
C LYS A 40 7.84 2.49 1.80
N ILE A 41 6.71 1.78 1.87
CA ILE A 41 6.04 1.45 3.12
C ILE A 41 6.98 0.61 4.01
N ILE A 42 7.57 -0.45 3.48
CA ILE A 42 8.55 -1.28 4.21
C ILE A 42 9.71 -0.44 4.76
N GLN A 43 10.26 0.47 3.97
CA GLN A 43 11.34 1.36 4.42
C GLN A 43 10.89 2.32 5.53
N ASN A 44 9.67 2.83 5.45
CA ASN A 44 9.10 3.72 6.47
C ASN A 44 8.78 2.98 7.79
N HIS A 45 8.45 1.69 7.71
CA HIS A 45 8.15 0.85 8.86
C HIS A 45 9.37 0.09 9.42
N LEU A 46 10.53 0.20 8.77
CA LEU A 46 11.74 -0.49 9.20
C LEU A 46 12.20 0.06 10.56
N ASN A 47 12.15 -0.79 11.59
CA ASN A 47 12.75 -0.54 12.88
C ASN A 47 14.14 -1.20 12.88
N TYR A 48 15.19 -0.42 12.63
CA TYR A 48 16.52 -0.96 12.57
C TYR A 48 16.95 -1.44 13.97
N PRO A 49 17.32 -2.72 14.18
CA PRO A 49 17.78 -3.19 15.47
C PRO A 49 18.98 -2.38 15.95
N LYS A 50 18.91 -1.91 17.20
CA LYS A 50 19.89 -0.96 17.75
C LYS A 50 21.32 -1.50 17.67
N ASP A 51 21.54 -2.73 18.09
CA ASP A 51 22.86 -3.34 18.10
C ASP A 51 23.42 -3.50 16.67
N ALA A 52 22.58 -3.93 15.73
CA ALA A 52 22.96 -4.03 14.32
C ALA A 52 23.31 -2.66 13.71
N LEU A 53 22.53 -1.60 14.08
CA LEU A 53 22.76 -0.24 13.62
C LEU A 53 24.06 0.35 14.17
N GLU A 54 24.36 0.13 15.45
CA GLU A 54 25.59 0.58 16.12
C GLU A 54 26.82 -0.12 15.54
N GLN A 55 26.72 -1.43 15.30
CA GLN A 55 27.75 -2.25 14.67
C GLN A 55 27.85 -2.05 13.14
N LYS A 56 27.03 -1.18 12.56
CA LYS A 56 26.94 -0.92 11.12
C LYS A 56 26.70 -2.19 10.28
N LYS A 57 26.08 -3.21 10.87
CA LYS A 57 25.67 -4.42 10.16
C LYS A 57 24.56 -4.07 9.15
N GLY A 58 24.68 -4.54 7.93
CA GLY A 58 23.68 -4.31 6.88
C GLY A 58 23.80 -5.32 5.78
N GLY A 59 22.80 -5.36 4.93
CA GLY A 59 22.72 -6.33 3.85
C GLY A 59 21.28 -6.55 3.41
N LYS A 60 21.08 -7.62 2.66
CA LYS A 60 19.76 -8.05 2.19
C LYS A 60 19.34 -9.30 2.92
N ILE A 61 18.11 -9.32 3.43
CA ILE A 61 17.50 -10.50 4.03
C ILE A 61 16.30 -10.90 3.18
N THR A 62 16.31 -12.13 2.69
CA THR A 62 15.23 -12.70 1.89
C THR A 62 14.32 -13.52 2.78
N VAL A 63 13.05 -13.12 2.81
CA VAL A 63 11.99 -13.81 3.53
C VAL A 63 11.19 -14.61 2.51
N PHE A 64 11.17 -15.93 2.66
CA PHE A 64 10.34 -16.84 1.88
C PHE A 64 8.98 -17.01 2.57
N TYR A 65 7.93 -17.19 1.80
CA TYR A 65 6.56 -17.39 2.29
C TYR A 65 5.72 -18.14 1.27
N ASP A 66 4.59 -18.65 1.72
CA ASP A 66 3.59 -19.31 0.88
C ASP A 66 2.35 -18.44 0.81
N VAL A 67 1.84 -18.15 -0.40
CA VAL A 67 0.58 -17.42 -0.62
C VAL A 67 -0.46 -18.40 -1.11
N ASP A 68 -1.62 -18.46 -0.45
CA ASP A 68 -2.74 -19.30 -0.88
C ASP A 68 -3.54 -18.66 -2.05
N ASP A 69 -4.55 -19.32 -2.55
CA ASP A 69 -5.42 -18.85 -3.64
C ASP A 69 -6.33 -17.68 -3.23
N ALA A 70 -6.45 -17.39 -1.93
CA ALA A 70 -7.12 -16.21 -1.40
C ALA A 70 -6.19 -15.02 -1.17
N GLY A 71 -4.86 -15.20 -1.34
CA GLY A 71 -3.84 -14.17 -1.10
C GLY A 71 -3.35 -14.10 0.35
N ASN A 72 -3.65 -15.11 1.20
CA ASN A 72 -3.12 -15.16 2.55
C ASN A 72 -1.70 -15.72 2.54
N ALA A 73 -0.77 -14.99 3.13
CA ALA A 73 0.61 -15.42 3.22
C ALA A 73 0.92 -16.06 4.58
N THR A 74 1.63 -17.19 4.55
CA THR A 74 1.97 -18.04 5.70
C THR A 74 3.39 -18.60 5.58
N ASN A 75 3.82 -19.42 6.55
CA ASN A 75 5.10 -20.15 6.51
C ASN A 75 6.33 -19.27 6.24
N TYR A 76 6.38 -18.11 6.88
CA TYR A 76 7.50 -17.18 6.74
C TYR A 76 8.78 -17.77 7.32
N ARG A 77 9.86 -17.77 6.52
CA ARG A 77 11.17 -18.26 6.91
C ARG A 77 12.31 -17.44 6.29
N VAL A 78 13.42 -17.37 6.97
CA VAL A 78 14.67 -16.80 6.46
C VAL A 78 15.71 -17.91 6.47
N GLU A 79 16.41 -18.13 5.36
CA GLU A 79 17.43 -19.19 5.26
C GLU A 79 18.79 -18.70 5.71
N ASN A 80 19.15 -17.45 5.37
CA ASN A 80 20.43 -16.86 5.73
C ASN A 80 20.22 -15.41 6.15
N ALA A 81 20.74 -15.05 7.32
CA ALA A 81 20.72 -13.69 7.81
C ALA A 81 22.09 -13.29 8.35
N PHE A 82 22.49 -12.05 8.13
CA PHE A 82 23.72 -11.48 8.71
C PHE A 82 23.55 -11.10 10.19
N ASP A 83 22.29 -11.07 10.66
CA ASP A 83 21.93 -10.73 12.03
C ASP A 83 20.51 -11.27 12.33
N GLU A 84 20.32 -11.89 13.50
CA GLU A 84 19.05 -12.54 13.88
C GLU A 84 17.93 -11.53 14.13
N GLN A 85 18.21 -10.41 14.81
CA GLN A 85 17.21 -9.38 15.06
C GLN A 85 16.76 -8.71 13.76
N CYS A 86 17.69 -8.55 12.80
CA CYS A 86 17.33 -8.08 11.46
C CYS A 86 16.47 -9.10 10.70
N ALA A 87 16.67 -10.41 10.92
CA ALA A 87 15.81 -11.43 10.33
C ALA A 87 14.39 -11.39 10.89
N GLU A 88 14.24 -11.24 12.20
CA GLU A 88 12.95 -11.09 12.86
C GLU A 88 12.21 -9.83 12.35
N GLU A 89 12.93 -8.71 12.22
CA GLU A 89 12.38 -7.47 11.69
C GLU A 89 11.97 -7.62 10.22
N ALA A 90 12.78 -8.30 9.39
CA ALA A 90 12.43 -8.59 8.01
C ALA A 90 11.13 -9.41 7.90
N ILE A 91 11.00 -10.46 8.72
CA ILE A 91 9.78 -11.27 8.81
C ILE A 91 8.59 -10.39 9.25
N ARG A 92 8.75 -9.55 10.27
CA ARG A 92 7.70 -8.63 10.72
C ARG A 92 7.20 -7.72 9.59
N LEU A 93 8.13 -7.14 8.84
CA LEU A 93 7.82 -6.25 7.72
C LEU A 93 7.09 -6.98 6.58
N VAL A 94 7.56 -8.16 6.19
CA VAL A 94 6.93 -8.93 5.10
C VAL A 94 5.54 -9.44 5.51
N LYS A 95 5.34 -9.78 6.77
CA LYS A 95 4.03 -10.13 7.34
C LYS A 95 3.00 -9.00 7.25
N MET A 96 3.43 -7.74 7.17
CA MET A 96 2.52 -6.60 7.00
C MET A 96 1.89 -6.53 5.61
N ILE A 97 2.54 -7.11 4.59
CA ILE A 97 2.12 -6.99 3.18
C ILE A 97 0.84 -7.81 2.94
N GLU A 98 -0.15 -7.19 2.31
CA GLU A 98 -1.29 -7.89 1.72
C GLU A 98 -0.99 -8.25 0.27
N TRP A 99 -1.31 -9.48 -0.11
CA TRP A 99 -1.00 -10.03 -1.42
C TRP A 99 -2.24 -10.25 -2.28
N ASN A 100 -2.11 -10.02 -3.58
CA ASN A 100 -2.95 -10.65 -4.58
C ASN A 100 -2.39 -12.06 -4.81
N PRO A 101 -3.23 -13.11 -4.94
CA PRO A 101 -2.75 -14.46 -5.21
C PRO A 101 -2.09 -14.56 -6.59
N ALA A 102 -1.25 -15.58 -6.77
CA ALA A 102 -0.76 -15.94 -8.09
C ALA A 102 -1.93 -16.30 -9.01
N ILE A 103 -1.75 -16.07 -10.31
CA ILE A 103 -2.68 -16.54 -11.34
C ILE A 103 -1.99 -17.64 -12.15
N LYS A 104 -2.63 -18.81 -12.23
CA LYS A 104 -2.18 -19.93 -13.06
C LYS A 104 -3.33 -20.39 -13.94
N ASN A 105 -3.13 -20.40 -15.24
CA ASN A 105 -4.16 -20.72 -16.23
C ASN A 105 -5.46 -19.91 -16.02
N GLY A 106 -5.32 -18.59 -15.70
CA GLY A 106 -6.44 -17.68 -15.49
C GLY A 106 -7.20 -17.84 -14.16
N LYS A 107 -6.71 -18.65 -13.23
CA LYS A 107 -7.33 -18.87 -11.92
C LYS A 107 -6.37 -18.55 -10.78
N PRO A 108 -6.87 -18.05 -9.64
CA PRO A 108 -6.06 -17.94 -8.44
C PRO A 108 -5.46 -19.28 -8.05
N ALA A 109 -4.21 -19.27 -7.61
CA ALA A 109 -3.47 -20.47 -7.24
C ALA A 109 -2.49 -20.19 -6.11
N ALA A 110 -2.22 -21.22 -5.31
CA ALA A 110 -1.17 -21.16 -4.31
C ALA A 110 0.21 -21.07 -4.97
N TYR A 111 1.13 -20.33 -4.32
CA TYR A 111 2.46 -20.05 -4.82
C TYR A 111 3.45 -19.83 -3.68
N ASN A 112 4.66 -20.35 -3.85
CA ASN A 112 5.77 -20.06 -2.96
C ASN A 112 6.55 -18.89 -3.54
N ASP A 113 6.79 -17.85 -2.74
CA ASP A 113 7.48 -16.64 -3.19
C ASP A 113 8.43 -16.12 -2.12
N TYR A 114 9.11 -15.05 -2.42
CA TYR A 114 10.00 -14.38 -1.50
C TYR A 114 9.95 -12.87 -1.66
N TYR A 115 10.29 -12.19 -0.57
CA TYR A 115 10.49 -10.74 -0.57
C TYR A 115 11.81 -10.40 0.10
N THR A 116 12.59 -9.49 -0.50
CA THR A 116 13.90 -9.09 0.03
C THR A 116 13.81 -7.73 0.70
N VAL A 117 14.15 -7.69 1.98
CA VAL A 117 14.28 -6.47 2.78
C VAL A 117 15.74 -6.04 2.79
N GLU A 118 15.99 -4.77 2.48
CA GLU A 118 17.33 -4.19 2.48
C GLU A 118 17.57 -3.39 3.76
N PHE A 119 18.62 -3.75 4.48
CA PHE A 119 19.12 -3.05 5.67
C PHE A 119 20.37 -2.26 5.30
N SER A 120 20.28 -0.94 5.32
CA SER A 120 21.39 -0.03 5.04
C SER A 120 21.55 0.97 6.19
N PRO A 121 22.53 0.77 7.10
CA PRO A 121 22.73 1.66 8.24
C PRO A 121 22.93 3.13 7.84
N LYS A 122 23.66 3.35 6.75
CA LYS A 122 23.93 4.69 6.23
C LYS A 122 22.65 5.36 5.72
N SER A 123 21.86 4.63 4.92
CA SER A 123 20.60 5.15 4.36
C SER A 123 19.57 5.40 5.46
N TYR A 124 19.50 4.51 6.43
CA TYR A 124 18.61 4.62 7.58
C TYR A 124 18.91 5.88 8.40
N LYS A 125 20.18 6.06 8.84
CA LYS A 125 20.59 7.26 9.59
C LYS A 125 20.35 8.56 8.82
N LYS A 126 20.69 8.58 7.53
CA LYS A 126 20.44 9.75 6.68
C LYS A 126 18.94 10.08 6.56
N ALA A 127 18.08 9.06 6.50
CA ALA A 127 16.63 9.26 6.46
C ALA A 127 16.11 9.83 7.78
N GLU A 128 16.57 9.30 8.92
CA GLU A 128 16.23 9.79 10.27
C GLU A 128 16.71 11.24 10.51
N GLU A 129 17.92 11.58 10.06
CA GLU A 129 18.45 12.94 10.18
C GLU A 129 17.66 13.94 9.33
N LYS A 130 17.28 13.57 8.12
CA LYS A 130 16.55 14.44 7.20
C LYS A 130 15.08 14.62 7.59
N THR A 131 14.45 13.57 8.00
CA THR A 131 13.02 13.52 8.36
C THR A 131 12.86 12.53 9.51
N PRO A 132 13.04 13.01 10.76
CA PRO A 132 12.82 12.16 11.93
C PRO A 132 11.44 11.53 11.84
N ARG A 133 11.37 10.23 12.08
CA ARG A 133 10.08 9.54 12.04
C ARG A 133 9.27 9.95 13.25
N PRO A 134 8.08 10.53 13.06
CA PRO A 134 7.22 10.81 14.19
C PRO A 134 6.86 9.48 14.88
N MET A 135 6.80 9.51 16.19
CA MET A 135 6.44 8.36 17.02
C MET A 135 5.22 8.73 17.86
N LEU A 136 4.33 7.76 18.03
CA LEU A 136 3.27 7.91 19.01
C LEU A 136 3.87 7.95 20.43
N PRO A 137 3.23 8.67 21.37
CA PRO A 137 3.54 8.52 22.78
C PRO A 137 3.37 7.06 23.21
N GLN A 138 3.91 6.72 24.39
CA GLN A 138 3.78 5.38 24.94
C GLN A 138 2.31 4.97 24.96
N GLN A 139 2.01 3.82 24.36
CA GLN A 139 0.65 3.29 24.30
C GLN A 139 0.34 2.50 25.55
N GLU A 140 -0.90 2.62 26.04
CA GLU A 140 -1.37 1.92 27.25
C GLU A 140 -1.60 0.42 26.98
N HIS A 141 -1.89 0.05 25.74
CA HIS A 141 -2.20 -1.32 25.34
C HIS A 141 -1.03 -1.99 24.60
N PRO A 142 -0.79 -3.27 24.82
CA PRO A 142 0.22 -4.02 24.07
C PRO A 142 -0.23 -4.25 22.63
N ALA A 143 0.71 -4.30 21.70
CA ALA A 143 0.44 -4.66 20.32
C ALA A 143 0.09 -6.15 20.19
N GLN A 144 -0.97 -6.47 19.45
CA GLN A 144 -1.34 -7.84 19.14
C GLN A 144 -0.28 -8.47 18.22
N LYS A 145 0.13 -9.69 18.50
CA LYS A 145 1.10 -10.44 17.68
C LYS A 145 0.52 -10.99 16.37
N SER A 146 -0.81 -10.98 16.24
CA SER A 146 -1.51 -11.51 15.07
C SER A 146 -1.43 -10.54 13.89
N ASN A 147 -1.35 -11.07 12.66
CA ASN A 147 -1.45 -10.29 11.43
C ASN A 147 -2.88 -9.96 11.00
N LYS A 148 -3.88 -10.41 11.78
CA LYS A 148 -5.28 -10.17 11.46
C LYS A 148 -5.57 -8.68 11.37
N VAL A 149 -6.24 -8.29 10.29
CA VAL A 149 -6.75 -6.94 10.08
C VAL A 149 -8.21 -6.91 10.49
N PHE A 150 -8.58 -5.94 11.31
CA PHE A 150 -9.94 -5.73 11.78
C PHE A 150 -10.60 -4.58 11.04
N ASN A 151 -11.93 -4.62 10.97
CA ASN A 151 -12.73 -3.49 10.50
C ASN A 151 -13.15 -2.62 11.69
N ASN A 152 -13.41 -1.34 11.47
CA ASN A 152 -13.80 -0.39 12.52
C ASN A 152 -14.96 -0.86 13.39
N LYS A 153 -15.96 -1.55 12.80
CA LYS A 153 -17.15 -2.04 13.51
C LYS A 153 -16.86 -3.12 14.57
N GLU A 154 -15.66 -3.72 14.50
CA GLU A 154 -15.25 -4.80 15.41
C GLU A 154 -14.44 -4.28 16.62
N LEU A 155 -14.17 -2.99 16.69
CA LEU A 155 -13.25 -2.39 17.65
C LEU A 155 -13.98 -1.73 18.83
N HIS A 156 -13.30 -1.69 19.99
CA HIS A 156 -13.71 -0.87 21.13
C HIS A 156 -13.31 0.60 20.90
N GLN A 157 -12.15 0.83 20.26
CA GLN A 157 -11.68 2.15 19.86
C GLN A 157 -11.18 2.13 18.44
N SER A 158 -11.73 2.99 17.59
CA SER A 158 -11.32 3.16 16.20
C SER A 158 -10.06 3.99 16.07
N PRO A 159 -9.21 3.74 15.04
CA PRO A 159 -8.09 4.63 14.73
C PRO A 159 -8.56 6.05 14.44
N MET A 160 -7.77 7.03 14.87
CA MET A 160 -8.00 8.44 14.57
C MET A 160 -6.66 9.09 14.16
N PRO A 161 -6.68 10.17 13.36
CA PRO A 161 -5.48 10.96 13.09
C PRO A 161 -4.88 11.44 14.41
N TYR A 162 -3.57 11.22 14.59
CA TYR A 162 -2.85 11.71 15.77
C TYR A 162 -2.17 13.04 15.44
N PHE A 163 -2.44 14.02 16.25
CA PHE A 163 -1.80 15.33 16.21
C PHE A 163 -1.28 15.71 17.61
N GLU A 164 -0.02 16.11 17.71
CA GLU A 164 0.55 16.64 18.97
C GLU A 164 -0.24 17.87 19.44
N ASN A 165 -0.59 18.73 18.49
CA ASN A 165 -1.47 19.87 18.74
C ASN A 165 -2.92 19.41 18.75
N LYS A 166 -3.54 19.34 19.92
CA LYS A 166 -4.93 18.91 20.12
C LYS A 166 -5.98 19.78 19.39
N ASN A 167 -5.62 20.99 18.97
CA ASN A 167 -6.48 21.86 18.15
C ASN A 167 -6.39 21.58 16.65
N MET A 168 -5.51 20.66 16.23
CA MET A 168 -5.39 20.23 14.85
C MET A 168 -6.51 19.26 14.51
N SER A 169 -7.15 19.45 13.35
CA SER A 169 -8.10 18.51 12.79
C SER A 169 -7.59 17.95 11.47
N MET A 170 -8.18 16.85 10.98
CA MET A 170 -7.87 16.32 9.65
C MET A 170 -8.07 17.36 8.54
N ALA A 171 -9.15 18.14 8.61
CA ALA A 171 -9.40 19.21 7.66
C ALA A 171 -8.29 20.28 7.69
N THR A 172 -7.85 20.70 8.89
CA THR A 172 -6.74 21.64 9.04
C THR A 172 -5.43 21.04 8.54
N TYR A 173 -5.15 19.77 8.85
CA TYR A 173 -3.97 19.08 8.35
C TYR A 173 -3.95 19.04 6.81
N LEU A 174 -5.04 18.68 6.17
CA LEU A 174 -5.15 18.66 4.70
C LEU A 174 -4.96 20.06 4.13
N ARG A 175 -5.62 21.08 4.67
CA ARG A 175 -5.48 22.47 4.22
C ARG A 175 -4.04 22.99 4.28
N LEU A 176 -3.26 22.57 5.29
CA LEU A 176 -1.87 23.03 5.48
C LEU A 176 -0.85 22.21 4.67
N ASN A 177 -1.14 20.96 4.36
CA ASN A 177 -0.16 20.03 3.80
C ASN A 177 -0.47 19.56 2.37
N LEU A 178 -1.71 19.77 1.86
CA LEU A 178 -2.10 19.37 0.52
C LEU A 178 -1.36 20.23 -0.52
N GLN A 179 -0.63 19.58 -1.39
CA GLN A 179 0.03 20.17 -2.54
C GLN A 179 -0.78 19.81 -3.79
N PHE A 180 -1.48 20.80 -4.34
CA PHE A 180 -2.27 20.56 -5.54
C PHE A 180 -1.33 20.27 -6.71
N PRO A 181 -1.41 19.11 -7.40
CA PRO A 181 -0.48 18.75 -8.46
C PRO A 181 -0.57 19.70 -9.66
N ASP A 182 0.58 20.06 -10.25
CA ASP A 182 0.63 21.00 -11.38
C ASP A 182 -0.13 20.47 -12.62
N GLN A 183 -0.06 19.16 -12.87
CA GLN A 183 -0.81 18.53 -13.93
C GLN A 183 -2.32 18.66 -13.71
N ALA A 184 -2.78 18.47 -12.46
CA ALA A 184 -4.19 18.63 -12.14
C ALA A 184 -4.64 20.09 -12.27
N LYS A 185 -3.78 21.08 -11.92
CA LYS A 185 -4.05 22.49 -12.15
C LYS A 185 -4.16 22.81 -13.65
N GLN A 186 -3.19 22.33 -14.44
CA GLN A 186 -3.13 22.59 -15.88
C GLN A 186 -4.33 22.07 -16.64
N PHE A 187 -4.82 20.89 -16.26
CA PHE A 187 -5.96 20.24 -16.94
C PHE A 187 -7.28 20.36 -16.18
N GLU A 188 -7.35 21.24 -15.17
CA GLU A 188 -8.54 21.49 -14.35
C GLU A 188 -9.14 20.21 -13.74
N ILE A 189 -8.29 19.24 -13.40
CA ILE A 189 -8.70 17.96 -12.81
C ILE A 189 -9.07 18.18 -11.35
N GLN A 190 -10.30 17.86 -11.00
CA GLN A 190 -10.86 17.98 -9.65
C GLN A 190 -11.62 16.71 -9.28
N GLY A 191 -11.78 16.47 -7.98
CA GLY A 191 -12.53 15.32 -7.49
C GLY A 191 -12.05 14.84 -6.13
N THR A 192 -12.61 13.73 -5.69
CA THR A 192 -12.26 13.10 -4.42
C THR A 192 -11.54 11.78 -4.65
N VAL A 193 -10.28 11.71 -4.23
CA VAL A 193 -9.52 10.48 -4.16
C VAL A 193 -9.96 9.73 -2.91
N LYS A 194 -10.40 8.49 -3.07
CA LYS A 194 -10.70 7.60 -1.95
C LYS A 194 -9.58 6.60 -1.78
N LEU A 195 -8.98 6.61 -0.59
CA LEU A 195 -7.96 5.66 -0.20
C LEU A 195 -8.53 4.65 0.81
N SER A 196 -8.11 3.38 0.70
CA SER A 196 -8.16 2.44 1.81
C SER A 196 -6.74 2.08 2.24
N PHE A 197 -6.53 1.83 3.53
CA PHE A 197 -5.23 1.51 4.09
C PHE A 197 -5.38 0.79 5.42
N ILE A 198 -4.29 0.23 5.92
CA ILE A 198 -4.25 -0.38 7.25
C ILE A 198 -3.49 0.56 8.18
N VAL A 199 -4.11 0.93 9.30
CA VAL A 199 -3.39 1.52 10.43
C VAL A 199 -2.75 0.38 11.22
N GLU A 200 -1.43 0.38 11.25
CA GLU A 200 -0.63 -0.59 11.98
C GLU A 200 -0.59 -0.27 13.49
N THR A 201 -0.13 -1.21 14.29
CA THR A 201 -0.05 -1.02 15.75
C THR A 201 0.96 0.04 16.19
N ASP A 202 1.86 0.46 15.30
CA ASP A 202 2.78 1.59 15.48
C ASP A 202 2.19 2.94 15.03
N GLY A 203 0.94 2.94 14.58
CA GLY A 203 0.21 4.13 14.14
C GLY A 203 0.52 4.60 12.73
N ARG A 204 1.34 3.88 11.96
CA ARG A 204 1.63 4.22 10.57
C ARG A 204 0.69 3.52 9.61
N ALA A 205 0.47 4.13 8.46
CA ALA A 205 -0.35 3.55 7.40
C ALA A 205 0.45 2.59 6.52
N SER A 206 -0.13 1.41 6.26
CA SER A 206 0.39 0.41 5.32
C SER A 206 -0.68 -0.02 4.32
N ASN A 207 -0.34 -0.83 3.32
CA ASN A 207 -1.27 -1.40 2.33
C ASN A 207 -2.25 -0.37 1.75
N ILE A 208 -1.69 0.79 1.35
CA ILE A 208 -2.49 1.90 0.82
C ILE A 208 -2.94 1.57 -0.60
N LEU A 209 -4.25 1.64 -0.84
CA LEU A 209 -4.90 1.39 -2.12
C LEU A 209 -5.72 2.60 -2.53
N VAL A 210 -5.69 2.94 -3.80
CA VAL A 210 -6.58 3.94 -4.39
C VAL A 210 -7.85 3.22 -4.83
N GLU A 211 -8.96 3.43 -4.11
CA GLU A 211 -10.26 2.86 -4.44
C GLU A 211 -11.01 3.70 -5.48
N ASN A 212 -10.85 5.02 -5.41
CA ASN A 212 -11.36 5.95 -6.41
C ASN A 212 -10.25 6.90 -6.83
N SER A 213 -9.85 6.82 -8.09
CA SER A 213 -8.79 7.65 -8.68
C SER A 213 -9.37 8.90 -9.30
N VAL A 214 -8.65 10.03 -9.17
CA VAL A 214 -8.94 11.29 -9.84
C VAL A 214 -7.93 11.55 -10.97
N GLY A 215 -6.71 11.01 -10.85
CA GLY A 215 -5.64 11.22 -11.82
C GLY A 215 -4.93 12.58 -11.66
N GLY A 216 -4.19 13.00 -12.69
CA GLY A 216 -3.47 14.29 -12.68
C GLY A 216 -2.42 14.44 -11.57
N GLY A 217 -2.00 13.33 -10.93
CA GLY A 217 -1.10 13.34 -9.77
C GLY A 217 -1.81 13.41 -8.42
N CYS A 218 -3.13 13.62 -8.37
CA CYS A 218 -3.92 13.72 -7.13
C CYS A 218 -3.81 12.44 -6.28
N ASP A 219 -3.81 11.27 -6.92
CA ASP A 219 -3.72 9.98 -6.22
C ASP A 219 -2.39 9.85 -5.45
N ASN A 220 -1.26 10.25 -6.08
CA ASN A 220 0.05 10.24 -5.44
C ASN A 220 0.13 11.21 -4.27
N GLU A 221 -0.46 12.39 -4.40
CA GLU A 221 -0.53 13.37 -3.33
C GLU A 221 -1.39 12.89 -2.16
N ALA A 222 -2.54 12.27 -2.44
CA ALA A 222 -3.39 11.66 -1.42
C ALA A 222 -2.63 10.57 -0.65
N ILE A 223 -1.92 9.68 -1.35
CA ILE A 223 -1.06 8.66 -0.74
C ILE A 223 0.00 9.31 0.14
N ARG A 224 0.69 10.36 -0.34
CA ARG A 224 1.71 11.09 0.43
C ARG A 224 1.16 11.64 1.75
N LEU A 225 -0.02 12.24 1.71
CA LEU A 225 -0.67 12.81 2.90
C LEU A 225 -0.97 11.75 3.95
N VAL A 226 -1.53 10.61 3.55
CA VAL A 226 -1.83 9.49 4.46
C VAL A 226 -0.56 8.84 5.00
N GLN A 227 0.51 8.69 4.18
CA GLN A 227 1.79 8.12 4.61
C GLN A 227 2.52 8.99 5.65
N ASN A 228 2.35 10.31 5.59
CA ASN A 228 3.03 11.26 6.49
C ASN A 228 2.25 11.51 7.79
N LEU A 229 1.04 10.98 7.91
CA LEU A 229 0.20 11.15 9.10
C LEU A 229 0.34 9.95 10.02
N LEU A 230 0.46 10.22 11.32
CA LEU A 230 0.29 9.22 12.36
C LEU A 230 -1.18 9.06 12.73
N TRP A 231 -1.52 7.86 13.14
CA TRP A 231 -2.84 7.47 13.60
C TRP A 231 -2.76 6.85 14.98
N THR A 232 -3.73 7.10 15.85
CA THR A 232 -3.88 6.24 17.02
C THR A 232 -4.32 4.86 16.53
N PRO A 233 -3.67 3.76 16.94
CA PRO A 233 -4.09 2.43 16.53
C PRO A 233 -5.47 2.05 17.04
N GLY A 234 -6.13 1.13 16.34
CA GLY A 234 -7.38 0.54 16.86
C GLY A 234 -7.15 -0.32 18.09
N VAL A 235 -8.12 -0.34 19.00
CA VAL A 235 -8.08 -1.17 20.21
C VAL A 235 -9.19 -2.21 20.18
N LYS A 236 -8.83 -3.46 20.43
CA LYS A 236 -9.74 -4.58 20.61
C LYS A 236 -9.24 -5.52 21.71
N ASN A 237 -10.09 -5.83 22.68
CA ASN A 237 -9.75 -6.69 23.83
C ASN A 237 -8.43 -6.27 24.49
N ASP A 238 -8.33 -4.99 24.86
CA ASP A 238 -7.17 -4.37 25.50
C ASP A 238 -5.84 -4.55 24.76
N SER A 239 -5.90 -4.70 23.44
CA SER A 239 -4.73 -4.82 22.58
C SER A 239 -4.83 -3.89 21.39
N LEU A 240 -3.69 -3.31 20.98
CA LEU A 240 -3.58 -2.58 19.72
C LEU A 240 -3.66 -3.58 18.57
N VAL A 241 -4.48 -3.26 17.57
CA VAL A 241 -4.73 -4.15 16.44
C VAL A 241 -4.58 -3.43 15.10
N ARG A 242 -4.19 -4.18 14.10
CA ARG A 242 -4.17 -3.73 12.71
C ARG A 242 -5.59 -3.44 12.23
N THR A 243 -5.85 -2.25 11.73
CA THR A 243 -7.23 -1.83 11.39
C THR A 243 -7.31 -1.25 9.99
N ARG A 244 -8.26 -1.74 9.18
CA ARG A 244 -8.57 -1.16 7.88
C ARG A 244 -9.36 0.12 8.04
N MET A 245 -8.86 1.16 7.39
CA MET A 245 -9.44 2.49 7.34
C MET A 245 -9.68 2.94 5.90
N THR A 246 -10.54 3.92 5.74
CA THR A 246 -10.71 4.66 4.50
C THR A 246 -10.57 6.16 4.76
N GLN A 247 -10.05 6.90 3.78
CA GLN A 247 -9.93 8.35 3.84
C GLN A 247 -10.24 8.95 2.48
N ASP A 248 -11.15 9.89 2.46
CA ASP A 248 -11.45 10.71 1.30
C ASP A 248 -10.62 12.00 1.35
N ILE A 249 -9.99 12.34 0.21
CA ILE A 249 -9.20 13.57 0.06
C ILE A 249 -9.70 14.28 -1.20
N THR A 250 -10.29 15.47 -1.01
CA THR A 250 -10.89 16.26 -2.08
C THR A 250 -9.89 17.26 -2.62
N PHE A 251 -9.76 17.28 -3.95
CA PHE A 251 -8.99 18.22 -4.74
C PHE A 251 -9.97 19.14 -5.46
N GLN A 252 -9.98 20.44 -5.13
CA GLN A 252 -10.91 21.41 -5.68
C GLN A 252 -10.16 22.68 -6.08
N ILE A 253 -10.42 23.18 -7.33
CA ILE A 253 -9.86 24.42 -7.85
C ILE A 253 -10.85 25.55 -7.50
N GLY A 254 -10.37 26.65 -6.93
CA GLY A 254 -11.19 27.85 -6.71
C GLY A 254 -11.56 28.17 -5.27
N GLU A 255 -11.40 27.28 -4.32
CA GLU A 255 -11.26 27.70 -2.92
C GLU A 255 -9.81 28.07 -2.72
N ARG A 256 -9.53 29.38 -2.57
CA ARG A 256 -8.19 29.91 -2.39
C ARG A 256 -7.45 29.09 -1.35
N ASN A 257 -6.47 28.30 -1.78
CA ASN A 257 -5.37 27.91 -0.95
C ASN A 257 -4.58 29.17 -0.61
N TYR A 258 -5.03 29.91 0.39
CA TYR A 258 -4.45 31.14 0.90
C TYR A 258 -3.15 30.81 1.65
N TYR A 259 -2.13 30.43 0.94
CA TYR A 259 -0.74 30.46 1.39
C TYR A 259 0.21 30.44 0.19
N ASP A 260 -0.01 31.34 -0.79
CA ASP A 260 1.11 31.91 -1.48
C ASP A 260 1.72 32.92 -0.50
N GLY A 261 2.84 32.54 0.11
CA GLY A 261 3.61 33.39 1.03
C GLY A 261 4.22 34.59 0.31
N ASN A 262 3.38 35.52 -0.12
CA ASN A 262 3.75 36.85 -0.53
C ASN A 262 2.64 37.82 -0.12
N SER A 263 2.72 38.30 1.11
CA SER A 263 2.09 39.55 1.51
C SER A 263 2.91 40.10 2.68
N TYR A 264 3.84 41.02 2.31
CA TYR A 264 4.44 42.09 3.08
C TYR A 264 4.91 41.83 4.51
#